data_fe4555c11bcd577bfacccf44d0e1971d
#
_entry.id   fe4555c11bcd577bfacccf44d0e1971d
#
_cell.length_a   1.000
_cell.length_b   1.000
_cell.length_c   1.000
_cell.angle_alpha   90.00
_cell.angle_beta   90.00
_cell.angle_gamma   90.00
#
_symmetry.space_group_name_H-M   'P 1'
#
loop_
_entity.id
_entity.type
_entity.pdbx_description
1 polymer ?
#
loop_
_entity_poly.entity_id
_entity_poly.type
_entity_poly.pdbx_seq_one_letter_code
_entity_poly.pdbx_strand_id
1 'polypeptide(L)'
;MFDSDLSVVGEALRVDPTKIQTKGIRSVRSRVTNVAEHLPERVTLPEFRRILLENILRENPGEEYPLTPDDLAAVEKLRAERYATWDWNYGRSPACTMLRRRRVDGCGLIEAYITVEHGLVSAVTFKGDFFSAEEPEELAARFVGHTPDRASYTAALDGVETARYFAGLQADELIDILCEG
;
A
#
# COMPACT_ATOMS: atom_id res chain seq x y z
N MET A 1 10.30 6.70 -19.13
CA MET A 1 9.06 7.46 -18.83
C MET A 1 8.82 8.39 -20.00
N PHE A 2 7.59 8.89 -20.24
CA PHE A 2 7.33 9.77 -21.39
C PHE A 2 7.54 11.26 -21.02
N ASP A 3 6.75 11.79 -20.11
CA ASP A 3 6.81 13.17 -19.63
C ASP A 3 6.32 13.20 -18.16
N SER A 4 7.05 12.55 -17.28
CA SER A 4 6.71 12.42 -15.87
C SER A 4 7.53 13.38 -15.02
N ASP A 5 6.98 13.84 -13.90
CA ASP A 5 7.76 14.61 -12.93
C ASP A 5 8.80 13.68 -12.23
N LEU A 6 10.05 13.77 -12.70
CA LEU A 6 11.14 12.95 -12.16
C LEU A 6 11.58 13.40 -10.76
N SER A 7 11.14 14.57 -10.28
CA SER A 7 11.51 15.05 -8.94
C SER A 7 10.86 14.23 -7.83
N VAL A 8 9.64 13.76 -8.06
CA VAL A 8 8.87 12.95 -7.09
C VAL A 8 9.15 11.46 -7.14
N VAL A 9 9.84 10.96 -8.16
CA VAL A 9 10.08 9.51 -8.33
C VAL A 9 10.89 8.93 -7.17
N GLY A 10 11.88 9.67 -6.67
CA GLY A 10 12.71 9.24 -5.53
C GLY A 10 11.91 9.12 -4.23
N GLU A 11 10.97 10.01 -4.01
CA GLU A 11 10.10 10.00 -2.83
C GLU A 11 9.02 8.93 -2.93
N ALA A 12 8.40 8.80 -4.10
CA ALA A 12 7.36 7.79 -4.35
C ALA A 12 7.85 6.36 -4.20
N LEU A 13 9.10 6.08 -4.56
CA LEU A 13 9.67 4.72 -4.48
C LEU A 13 10.15 4.33 -3.08
N ARG A 14 10.23 5.26 -2.10
CA ARG A 14 10.67 5.00 -0.71
C ARG A 14 11.80 3.98 -0.63
N VAL A 15 12.89 4.21 -1.36
CA VAL A 15 14.03 3.27 -1.39
C VAL A 15 14.68 3.23 0.00
N ASP A 16 14.81 2.01 0.56
CA ASP A 16 15.47 1.79 1.84
C ASP A 16 16.91 2.39 1.81
N PRO A 17 17.25 3.31 2.73
CA PRO A 17 18.55 3.95 2.79
C PRO A 17 19.71 2.96 2.85
N THR A 18 19.52 1.78 3.44
CA THR A 18 20.56 0.74 3.56
C THR A 18 20.91 0.12 2.21
N LYS A 19 19.94 0.06 1.26
CA LYS A 19 20.19 -0.41 -0.11
C LYS A 19 21.01 0.58 -0.93
N ILE A 20 20.97 1.86 -0.58
CA ILE A 20 21.74 2.91 -1.23
C ILE A 20 23.20 2.85 -0.79
N GLN A 21 23.47 2.56 0.50
CA GLN A 21 24.81 2.53 1.06
C GLN A 21 25.65 1.36 0.56
N THR A 22 25.04 0.19 0.34
CA THR A 22 25.77 -1.06 0.01
C THR A 22 26.19 -1.22 -1.45
N LYS A 23 25.63 -0.45 -2.40
CA LYS A 23 25.88 -0.65 -3.85
C LYS A 23 26.30 0.59 -4.62
N GLY A 24 26.64 1.71 -3.98
CA GLY A 24 27.05 2.94 -4.68
C GLY A 24 26.00 3.43 -5.69
N ILE A 25 24.71 3.12 -5.46
CA ILE A 25 23.63 3.45 -6.37
C ILE A 25 23.39 4.96 -6.30
N ARG A 26 23.92 5.67 -7.29
CA ARG A 26 23.54 7.07 -7.53
C ARG A 26 22.02 7.15 -7.69
N SER A 27 21.43 8.27 -7.29
CA SER A 27 19.98 8.49 -7.21
C SER A 27 19.21 7.90 -8.40
N VAL A 28 17.98 7.44 -8.19
CA VAL A 28 17.07 6.95 -9.24
C VAL A 28 16.99 7.91 -10.42
N ARG A 29 17.07 9.24 -10.16
CA ARG A 29 17.08 10.32 -11.16
C ARG A 29 18.19 10.19 -12.20
N SER A 30 19.37 9.65 -11.86
CA SER A 30 20.49 9.48 -12.83
C SER A 30 20.32 8.29 -13.76
N ARG A 31 19.31 7.44 -13.56
CA ARG A 31 19.06 6.20 -14.32
C ARG A 31 17.82 6.25 -15.20
N VAL A 32 17.03 7.29 -15.08
CA VAL A 32 15.78 7.48 -15.82
C VAL A 32 15.77 8.85 -16.47
N THR A 33 15.14 8.93 -17.63
CA THR A 33 14.86 10.17 -18.33
C THR A 33 13.47 10.13 -18.93
N ASN A 34 12.97 11.28 -19.33
CA ASN A 34 11.75 11.39 -20.09
C ASN A 34 12.05 11.30 -21.60
N VAL A 35 11.32 10.46 -22.29
CA VAL A 35 11.43 10.31 -23.76
C VAL A 35 11.11 11.64 -24.45
N ALA A 36 10.14 12.41 -23.93
CA ALA A 36 9.74 13.69 -24.48
C ALA A 36 10.90 14.71 -24.60
N GLU A 37 11.90 14.65 -23.70
CA GLU A 37 13.07 15.53 -23.71
C GLU A 37 14.04 15.25 -24.88
N HIS A 38 13.95 14.06 -25.47
CA HIS A 38 14.84 13.58 -26.52
C HIS A 38 14.17 13.51 -27.90
N LEU A 39 12.90 13.89 -27.99
CA LEU A 39 12.19 13.93 -29.26
C LEU A 39 12.56 15.20 -30.04
N PRO A 40 12.68 15.11 -31.38
CA PRO A 40 12.99 16.27 -32.23
C PRO A 40 11.88 17.31 -32.24
N GLU A 41 10.65 16.88 -32.00
CA GLU A 41 9.46 17.73 -31.93
C GLU A 41 8.65 17.41 -30.68
N ARG A 42 7.97 18.43 -30.16
CA ARG A 42 7.12 18.26 -29.00
C ARG A 42 5.82 17.58 -29.40
N VAL A 43 5.57 16.39 -28.86
CA VAL A 43 4.35 15.62 -29.09
C VAL A 43 3.68 15.31 -27.75
N THR A 44 2.37 15.12 -27.77
CA THR A 44 1.63 14.66 -26.60
C THR A 44 1.76 13.14 -26.42
N LEU A 45 1.46 12.64 -25.23
CA LEU A 45 1.47 11.18 -24.98
C LEU A 45 0.53 10.38 -25.93
N PRO A 46 -0.70 10.84 -26.22
CA PRO A 46 -1.54 10.16 -27.22
C PRO A 46 -0.91 10.12 -28.63
N GLU A 47 -0.30 11.21 -29.08
CA GLU A 47 0.41 11.25 -30.37
C GLU A 47 1.62 10.33 -30.40
N PHE A 48 2.41 10.35 -29.33
CA PHE A 48 3.56 9.43 -29.19
C PHE A 48 3.11 7.96 -29.25
N ARG A 49 2.03 7.61 -28.53
CA ARG A 49 1.43 6.27 -28.58
C ARG A 49 1.01 5.89 -30.00
N ARG A 50 0.35 6.81 -30.73
CA ARG A 50 -0.05 6.58 -32.11
C ARG A 50 1.15 6.34 -33.03
N ILE A 51 2.21 7.16 -32.92
CA ILE A 51 3.45 7.02 -33.69
C ILE A 51 4.10 5.66 -33.41
N LEU A 52 4.18 5.24 -32.15
CA LEU A 52 4.71 3.93 -31.79
C LEU A 52 3.90 2.81 -32.43
N LEU A 53 2.57 2.86 -32.34
CA LEU A 53 1.69 1.84 -32.92
C LEU A 53 1.85 1.75 -34.43
N GLU A 54 1.88 2.88 -35.13
CA GLU A 54 2.09 2.93 -36.59
C GLU A 54 3.44 2.31 -37.01
N ASN A 55 4.50 2.56 -36.24
CA ASN A 55 5.80 1.98 -36.51
C ASN A 55 5.84 0.48 -36.23
N ILE A 56 5.22 0.01 -35.13
CA ILE A 56 5.12 -1.41 -34.82
C ILE A 56 4.35 -2.15 -35.91
N LEU A 57 3.20 -1.61 -36.35
CA LEU A 57 2.36 -2.23 -37.38
C LEU A 57 2.99 -2.20 -38.78
N ARG A 58 3.91 -1.27 -39.04
CA ARG A 58 4.68 -1.26 -40.29
C ARG A 58 5.62 -2.47 -40.42
N GLU A 59 6.25 -2.85 -39.33
CA GLU A 59 7.17 -4.00 -39.29
C GLU A 59 6.44 -5.32 -38.97
N ASN A 60 5.34 -5.24 -38.24
CA ASN A 60 4.53 -6.38 -37.81
C ASN A 60 3.08 -6.15 -38.21
N PRO A 61 2.71 -6.48 -39.46
CA PRO A 61 1.34 -6.29 -39.95
C PRO A 61 0.30 -6.93 -39.02
N GLY A 62 -0.70 -6.17 -38.61
CA GLY A 62 -1.77 -6.59 -37.72
C GLY A 62 -3.01 -5.76 -37.95
N GLU A 63 -4.13 -6.24 -37.46
CA GLU A 63 -5.39 -5.55 -37.52
C GLU A 63 -5.80 -5.08 -36.11
N GLU A 64 -6.43 -3.91 -36.05
CA GLU A 64 -7.02 -3.45 -34.81
C GLU A 64 -8.33 -4.23 -34.55
N TYR A 65 -8.38 -4.90 -33.40
CA TYR A 65 -9.58 -5.61 -32.96
C TYR A 65 -10.35 -4.75 -31.94
N PRO A 66 -11.49 -4.17 -32.30
CA PRO A 66 -12.34 -3.47 -31.38
C PRO A 66 -13.04 -4.47 -30.46
N LEU A 67 -12.93 -4.26 -29.14
CA LEU A 67 -13.60 -5.13 -28.15
C LEU A 67 -15.13 -5.07 -28.37
N THR A 68 -15.75 -6.22 -28.46
CA THR A 68 -17.20 -6.36 -28.54
C THR A 68 -17.86 -6.23 -27.16
N PRO A 69 -19.18 -6.01 -27.09
CA PRO A 69 -19.91 -6.05 -25.82
C PRO A 69 -19.73 -7.37 -25.05
N ASP A 70 -19.61 -8.50 -25.76
CA ASP A 70 -19.40 -9.82 -25.15
C ASP A 70 -17.99 -9.93 -24.56
N ASP A 71 -16.99 -9.39 -25.23
CA ASP A 71 -15.62 -9.31 -24.69
C ASP A 71 -15.58 -8.47 -23.41
N LEU A 72 -16.27 -7.32 -23.41
CA LEU A 72 -16.35 -6.46 -22.22
C LEU A 72 -17.08 -7.15 -21.06
N ALA A 73 -18.14 -7.90 -21.36
CA ALA A 73 -18.83 -8.70 -20.35
C ALA A 73 -17.94 -9.81 -19.78
N ALA A 74 -17.16 -10.47 -20.64
CA ALA A 74 -16.18 -11.49 -20.21
C ALA A 74 -15.05 -10.89 -19.35
N VAL A 75 -14.54 -9.71 -19.72
CA VAL A 75 -13.55 -8.96 -18.91
C VAL A 75 -14.13 -8.62 -17.55
N GLU A 76 -15.36 -8.10 -17.48
CA GLU A 76 -15.98 -7.73 -16.21
C GLU A 76 -16.24 -8.94 -15.31
N LYS A 77 -16.66 -10.07 -15.89
CA LYS A 77 -16.79 -11.33 -15.18
C LYS A 77 -15.46 -11.78 -14.58
N LEU A 78 -14.40 -11.78 -15.39
CA LEU A 78 -13.06 -12.17 -14.93
C LEU A 78 -12.53 -11.21 -13.85
N ARG A 79 -12.81 -9.91 -13.96
CA ARG A 79 -12.49 -8.91 -12.95
C ARG A 79 -13.17 -9.26 -11.63
N ALA A 80 -14.47 -9.50 -11.64
CA ALA A 80 -15.25 -9.79 -10.45
C ALA A 80 -14.84 -11.12 -9.78
N GLU A 81 -14.64 -12.17 -10.58
CA GLU A 81 -14.34 -13.53 -10.09
C GLU A 81 -12.90 -13.69 -9.59
N ARG A 82 -11.97 -12.86 -10.06
CA ARG A 82 -10.55 -13.01 -9.76
C ARG A 82 -9.88 -11.71 -9.33
N TYR A 83 -9.75 -10.74 -10.21
CA TYR A 83 -8.88 -9.58 -10.01
C TYR A 83 -9.37 -8.57 -8.98
N ALA A 84 -10.68 -8.52 -8.71
CA ALA A 84 -11.25 -7.69 -7.65
C ALA A 84 -11.40 -8.43 -6.31
N THR A 85 -11.03 -9.71 -6.23
CA THR A 85 -11.16 -10.48 -5.00
C THR A 85 -10.08 -10.11 -3.98
N TRP A 86 -10.39 -10.23 -2.70
CA TRP A 86 -9.42 -10.10 -1.61
C TRP A 86 -8.26 -11.10 -1.77
N ASP A 87 -8.57 -12.35 -2.06
CA ASP A 87 -7.57 -13.42 -2.21
C ASP A 87 -6.52 -13.10 -3.27
N TRP A 88 -6.94 -12.54 -4.41
CA TRP A 88 -6.02 -12.14 -5.47
C TRP A 88 -5.11 -10.96 -5.05
N ASN A 89 -5.69 -9.95 -4.40
CA ASN A 89 -4.98 -8.71 -4.10
C ASN A 89 -4.10 -8.81 -2.84
N TYR A 90 -4.54 -9.57 -1.83
CA TYR A 90 -3.91 -9.58 -0.51
C TYR A 90 -3.65 -10.98 0.04
N GLY A 91 -4.52 -11.97 -0.26
CA GLY A 91 -4.46 -13.29 0.35
C GLY A 91 -3.19 -14.10 0.05
N ARG A 92 -2.43 -13.72 -0.99
CA ARG A 92 -1.14 -14.32 -1.35
C ARG A 92 0.06 -13.51 -0.88
N SER A 93 -0.15 -12.44 -0.14
CA SER A 93 0.95 -11.66 0.42
C SER A 93 1.77 -12.50 1.40
N PRO A 94 3.11 -12.41 1.37
CA PRO A 94 3.93 -13.08 2.38
C PRO A 94 3.58 -12.60 3.77
N ALA A 95 3.73 -13.46 4.77
CA ALA A 95 3.61 -13.08 6.16
C ALA A 95 4.61 -11.95 6.49
N CYS A 96 4.14 -10.94 7.18
CA CYS A 96 4.99 -9.81 7.60
C CYS A 96 4.61 -9.37 9.02
N THR A 97 5.59 -8.82 9.72
CA THR A 97 5.38 -8.15 11.01
C THR A 97 5.67 -6.66 10.85
N MET A 98 4.69 -5.85 11.20
CA MET A 98 4.79 -4.38 11.20
C MET A 98 4.98 -3.91 12.63
N LEU A 99 5.91 -2.97 12.84
CA LEU A 99 6.02 -2.22 14.08
C LEU A 99 5.40 -0.84 13.87
N ARG A 100 4.43 -0.50 14.71
CA ARG A 100 3.83 0.82 14.82
C ARG A 100 4.14 1.37 16.20
N ARG A 101 4.61 2.62 16.28
CA ARG A 101 4.94 3.20 17.58
C ARG A 101 4.63 4.68 17.61
N ARG A 102 4.10 5.12 18.73
CA ARG A 102 3.83 6.54 18.99
C ARG A 102 3.91 6.83 20.49
N ARG A 103 4.47 7.97 20.84
CA ARG A 103 4.35 8.50 22.19
C ARG A 103 3.11 9.37 22.28
N VAL A 104 2.26 9.09 23.26
CA VAL A 104 1.01 9.81 23.49
C VAL A 104 1.09 10.51 24.84
N ASP A 105 0.80 11.81 24.86
CA ASP A 105 0.83 12.61 26.09
C ASP A 105 -0.21 12.08 27.09
N GLY A 106 0.23 11.86 28.33
CA GLY A 106 -0.61 11.30 29.38
C GLY A 106 -0.80 9.77 29.34
N CYS A 107 -0.43 9.10 28.24
CA CYS A 107 -0.49 7.64 28.13
C CYS A 107 0.89 6.98 28.22
N GLY A 108 1.88 7.50 27.48
CA GLY A 108 3.20 6.91 27.36
C GLY A 108 3.56 6.50 25.94
N LEU A 109 4.60 5.67 25.80
CA LEU A 109 4.99 5.05 24.55
C LEU A 109 4.12 3.81 24.30
N ILE A 110 3.52 3.73 23.15
CA ILE A 110 2.81 2.54 22.67
C ILE A 110 3.57 2.00 21.47
N GLU A 111 3.94 0.74 21.52
CA GLU A 111 4.51 -0.04 20.42
C GLU A 111 3.58 -1.19 20.11
N ALA A 112 3.03 -1.24 18.90
CA ALA A 112 2.20 -2.32 18.41
C ALA A 112 2.97 -3.16 17.38
N TYR A 113 3.18 -4.41 17.69
CA TYR A 113 3.73 -5.42 16.79
C TYR A 113 2.56 -6.16 16.15
N ILE A 114 2.35 -5.95 14.85
CA ILE A 114 1.21 -6.48 14.11
C ILE A 114 1.73 -7.51 13.11
N THR A 115 1.39 -8.76 13.31
CA THR A 115 1.71 -9.82 12.34
C THR A 115 0.54 -10.01 11.39
N VAL A 116 0.84 -10.01 10.09
CA VAL A 116 -0.14 -10.17 9.01
C VAL A 116 0.22 -11.41 8.21
N GLU A 117 -0.75 -12.29 8.03
CA GLU A 117 -0.66 -13.51 7.22
C GLU A 117 -1.87 -13.58 6.29
N HIS A 118 -1.63 -13.90 5.04
CA HIS A 118 -2.68 -13.95 4.00
C HIS A 118 -3.55 -12.68 3.92
N GLY A 119 -2.94 -11.52 4.21
CA GLY A 119 -3.61 -10.21 4.21
C GLY A 119 -4.49 -9.93 5.42
N LEU A 120 -4.51 -10.81 6.42
CA LEU A 120 -5.25 -10.64 7.67
C LEU A 120 -4.29 -10.55 8.86
N VAL A 121 -4.68 -9.84 9.89
CA VAL A 121 -3.97 -9.79 11.16
C VAL A 121 -4.04 -11.16 11.82
N SER A 122 -2.89 -11.79 12.04
CA SER A 122 -2.78 -13.08 12.75
C SER A 122 -2.40 -12.90 14.21
N ALA A 123 -1.70 -11.81 14.56
CA ALA A 123 -1.38 -11.47 15.94
C ALA A 123 -1.15 -9.96 16.11
N VAL A 124 -1.48 -9.45 17.29
CA VAL A 124 -1.07 -8.12 17.75
C VAL A 124 -0.44 -8.27 19.14
N THR A 125 0.66 -7.55 19.39
CA THR A 125 1.29 -7.47 20.71
C THR A 125 1.57 -6.00 21.00
N PHE A 126 1.10 -5.50 22.13
CA PHE A 126 1.40 -4.16 22.61
C PHE A 126 2.54 -4.19 23.61
N LYS A 127 3.48 -3.25 23.48
CA LYS A 127 4.59 -2.99 24.41
C LYS A 127 4.73 -1.49 24.63
N GLY A 128 5.42 -1.12 25.70
CA GLY A 128 5.71 0.28 26.00
C GLY A 128 5.70 0.60 27.47
N ASP A 129 5.63 1.90 27.79
CA ASP A 129 5.62 2.43 29.16
C ASP A 129 4.25 2.99 29.58
N PHE A 130 3.18 2.51 28.93
CA PHE A 130 1.80 2.90 29.24
C PHE A 130 1.25 2.19 30.50
N PHE A 131 0.24 2.79 31.13
CA PHE A 131 -0.54 2.17 32.19
C PHE A 131 -1.85 1.61 31.63
N SER A 132 -2.20 0.41 32.09
CA SER A 132 -3.47 -0.25 31.74
C SER A 132 -4.18 -0.72 33.00
N ALA A 133 -5.51 -0.65 33.00
CA ALA A 133 -6.37 -1.23 34.01
C ALA A 133 -6.81 -2.67 33.65
N GLU A 134 -6.74 -3.01 32.38
CA GLU A 134 -7.07 -4.32 31.82
C GLU A 134 -5.91 -4.85 30.97
N GLU A 135 -5.90 -6.15 30.71
CA GLU A 135 -4.84 -6.80 29.96
C GLU A 135 -4.86 -6.38 28.48
N PRO A 136 -3.82 -5.73 27.93
CA PRO A 136 -3.78 -5.29 26.54
C PRO A 136 -3.94 -6.43 25.53
N GLU A 137 -3.66 -7.68 25.94
CA GLU A 137 -3.81 -8.89 25.16
C GLU A 137 -5.28 -9.16 24.80
N GLU A 138 -6.23 -8.81 25.67
CA GLU A 138 -7.66 -8.94 25.40
C GLU A 138 -8.07 -8.00 24.27
N LEU A 139 -7.55 -6.77 24.27
CA LEU A 139 -7.77 -5.83 23.18
C LEU A 139 -7.08 -6.29 21.90
N ALA A 140 -5.86 -6.79 21.99
CA ALA A 140 -5.08 -7.30 20.86
C ALA A 140 -5.81 -8.43 20.12
N ALA A 141 -6.48 -9.31 20.85
CA ALA A 141 -7.23 -10.42 20.27
C ALA A 141 -8.39 -9.96 19.37
N ARG A 142 -8.94 -8.77 19.58
CA ARG A 142 -10.04 -8.24 18.76
C ARG A 142 -9.62 -7.91 17.34
N PHE A 143 -8.36 -7.64 17.10
CA PHE A 143 -7.84 -7.32 15.76
C PHE A 143 -7.55 -8.57 14.92
N VAL A 144 -7.46 -9.74 15.54
CA VAL A 144 -7.14 -10.99 14.82
C VAL A 144 -8.26 -11.36 13.85
N GLY A 145 -7.88 -11.70 12.63
CA GLY A 145 -8.80 -12.03 11.54
C GLY A 145 -9.34 -10.81 10.77
N HIS A 146 -9.01 -9.60 11.19
CA HIS A 146 -9.35 -8.37 10.48
C HIS A 146 -8.28 -7.98 9.45
N THR A 147 -8.66 -7.18 8.46
CA THR A 147 -7.69 -6.56 7.54
C THR A 147 -6.95 -5.43 8.27
N PRO A 148 -5.64 -5.20 7.97
CA PRO A 148 -4.86 -4.15 8.61
C PRO A 148 -5.17 -2.76 8.04
N ASP A 149 -6.41 -2.33 8.17
CA ASP A 149 -6.91 -1.05 7.67
C ASP A 149 -7.81 -0.35 8.69
N ARG A 150 -8.00 0.96 8.50
CA ARG A 150 -8.76 1.83 9.41
C ARG A 150 -10.20 1.34 9.62
N ALA A 151 -10.90 0.95 8.56
CA ALA A 151 -12.30 0.57 8.64
C ALA A 151 -12.49 -0.70 9.48
N SER A 152 -11.62 -1.69 9.27
CA SER A 152 -11.62 -2.95 10.02
C SER A 152 -11.23 -2.74 11.48
N TYR A 153 -10.24 -1.90 11.77
CA TYR A 153 -9.86 -1.58 13.14
C TYR A 153 -10.95 -0.78 13.87
N THR A 154 -11.64 0.13 13.19
CA THR A 154 -12.80 0.82 13.76
C THR A 154 -13.91 -0.17 14.15
N ALA A 155 -14.20 -1.14 13.28
CA ALA A 155 -15.19 -2.17 13.57
C ALA A 155 -14.76 -3.08 14.74
N ALA A 156 -13.46 -3.44 14.83
CA ALA A 156 -12.93 -4.25 15.93
C ALA A 156 -13.02 -3.56 17.29
N LEU A 157 -12.98 -2.24 17.31
CA LEU A 157 -13.06 -1.41 18.53
C LEU A 157 -14.48 -0.93 18.85
N ASP A 158 -15.50 -1.36 18.11
CA ASP A 158 -16.87 -0.97 18.39
C ASP A 158 -17.29 -1.40 19.79
N GLY A 159 -17.82 -0.45 20.58
CA GLY A 159 -18.22 -0.65 21.98
C GLY A 159 -17.05 -0.87 22.96
N VAL A 160 -15.79 -0.67 22.56
CA VAL A 160 -14.61 -0.81 23.42
C VAL A 160 -14.20 0.51 24.04
N GLU A 161 -14.03 0.52 25.35
CA GLU A 161 -13.46 1.65 26.10
C GLU A 161 -11.93 1.51 26.13
N THR A 162 -11.23 2.03 25.10
CA THR A 162 -9.77 1.89 24.91
C THR A 162 -8.96 2.47 26.06
N ALA A 163 -9.50 3.49 26.75
CA ALA A 163 -8.88 4.12 27.91
C ALA A 163 -8.65 3.15 29.10
N ARG A 164 -9.33 2.00 29.13
CA ARG A 164 -9.10 0.95 30.14
C ARG A 164 -7.83 0.15 29.87
N TYR A 165 -7.47 0.01 28.60
CA TYR A 165 -6.26 -0.71 28.15
C TYR A 165 -5.05 0.21 28.03
N PHE A 166 -5.28 1.47 27.69
CA PHE A 166 -4.25 2.49 27.55
C PHE A 166 -4.74 3.79 28.19
N ALA A 167 -4.20 4.12 29.35
CA ALA A 167 -4.68 5.26 30.14
C ALA A 167 -4.79 6.55 29.31
N GLY A 168 -6.01 7.10 29.22
CA GLY A 168 -6.28 8.34 28.50
C GLY A 168 -6.37 8.24 26.97
N LEU A 169 -6.08 7.09 26.36
CA LEU A 169 -6.10 6.93 24.90
C LEU A 169 -7.53 6.71 24.38
N GLN A 170 -7.91 7.48 23.35
CA GLN A 170 -9.18 7.29 22.66
C GLN A 170 -9.05 6.28 21.51
N ALA A 171 -10.18 5.69 21.09
CA ALA A 171 -10.20 4.67 20.04
C ALA A 171 -9.60 5.18 18.71
N ASP A 172 -9.94 6.40 18.30
CA ASP A 172 -9.43 7.00 17.07
C ASP A 172 -7.90 7.18 17.10
N GLU A 173 -7.35 7.57 18.26
CA GLU A 173 -5.90 7.72 18.42
C GLU A 173 -5.17 6.37 18.34
N LEU A 174 -5.77 5.31 18.92
CA LEU A 174 -5.22 3.95 18.77
C LEU A 174 -5.25 3.50 17.31
N ILE A 175 -6.35 3.74 16.61
CA ILE A 175 -6.47 3.42 15.17
C ILE A 175 -5.42 4.17 14.35
N ASP A 176 -5.19 5.46 14.65
CA ASP A 176 -4.14 6.25 14.00
C ASP A 176 -2.75 5.63 14.22
N ILE A 177 -2.47 5.18 15.44
CA ILE A 177 -1.20 4.48 15.74
C ILE A 177 -1.07 3.22 14.90
N LEU A 178 -2.11 2.39 14.86
CA LEU A 178 -2.09 1.11 14.15
C LEU A 178 -1.97 1.26 12.62
N CYS A 179 -2.49 2.37 12.06
CA CYS A 179 -2.50 2.62 10.61
C CYS A 179 -1.26 3.39 10.13
N GLU A 180 -0.82 4.40 10.89
CA GLU A 180 0.15 5.40 10.41
C GLU A 180 1.54 5.27 11.05
N GLY A 181 1.61 4.76 12.24
CA GLY A 181 2.72 4.51 13.17
C GLY A 181 4.11 4.93 12.84
#